data_0e8b3ece3f29516fff340d5418fd3bef
#
_entry.id   0e8b3ece3f29516fff340d5418fd3bef
#
_cell.length_a   1.000
_cell.length_b   1.000
_cell.length_c   1.000
_cell.angle_alpha   90.00
_cell.angle_beta   90.00
_cell.angle_gamma   90.00
#
_symmetry.space_group_name_H-M   'P 1'
#
loop_
_entity.id
_entity.type
_entity.pdbx_description
1 polymer ?
#
loop_
_entity_poly.entity_id
_entity_poly.type
_entity_poly.pdbx_seq_one_letter_code
_entity_poly.pdbx_strand_id
1 'polypeptide(L)'
;MLQKTVFLDRDGTINEEVSYLHKVEDFRFLPGVVEGMKRLYDSGFSLVVLTNQAGIGRGYYTEKDAENVHRFMREALAKEGVTLSGIYYCPHHPEAIPPYKVDCPCRKPKAGLFYQAEWDLLLREKAKRETPPGKSVERAERVERRNTSDQSRVQSAPVQSAYTLSAKERAILEKENQSAPERKKWLSESYMIGDKLLDCEAGLAFGVHPILLGTGYGAEERERARKEGKPAFPYFPSFLEAVDGILIGKNAERRSDE
;
A
#
# COMPACT_ATOMS: atom_id res chain seq x y z
N MET A 1 8.44 17.34 -2.44
CA MET A 1 8.23 16.60 -1.18
C MET A 1 7.26 15.48 -1.45
N LEU A 2 7.44 14.31 -0.82
CA LEU A 2 6.45 13.25 -0.91
C LEU A 2 5.12 13.70 -0.28
N GLN A 3 4.02 13.29 -0.89
CA GLN A 3 2.69 13.50 -0.36
C GLN A 3 2.46 12.52 0.80
N LYS A 4 1.84 12.96 1.91
CA LYS A 4 1.44 12.08 3.02
C LYS A 4 0.74 10.83 2.47
N THR A 5 1.06 9.67 3.02
CA THR A 5 0.69 8.40 2.42
C THR A 5 -0.08 7.51 3.42
N VAL A 6 -1.14 6.86 2.95
CA VAL A 6 -1.75 5.75 3.66
C VAL A 6 -1.39 4.46 2.91
N PHE A 7 -0.61 3.62 3.58
CA PHE A 7 -0.33 2.27 3.16
C PHE A 7 -1.43 1.35 3.66
N LEU A 8 -1.88 0.46 2.81
CA LEU A 8 -3.05 -0.39 3.04
C LEU A 8 -2.68 -1.86 2.79
N ASP A 9 -3.01 -2.76 3.70
CA ASP A 9 -3.10 -4.16 3.29
C ASP A 9 -4.30 -4.36 2.36
N ARG A 10 -4.39 -5.50 1.71
CA ARG A 10 -5.47 -5.81 0.77
C ARG A 10 -6.55 -6.67 1.42
N ASP A 11 -6.23 -7.92 1.69
CA ASP A 11 -7.18 -8.92 2.18
C ASP A 11 -7.51 -8.69 3.65
N GLY A 12 -8.80 -8.60 4.00
CA GLY A 12 -9.24 -8.24 5.35
C GLY A 12 -9.20 -6.74 5.66
N THR A 13 -8.65 -5.91 4.77
CA THR A 13 -8.51 -4.46 4.92
C THR A 13 -9.27 -3.69 3.84
N ILE A 14 -8.99 -3.95 2.56
CA ILE A 14 -9.69 -3.34 1.42
C ILE A 14 -10.85 -4.24 1.00
N ASN A 15 -10.62 -5.54 0.89
CA ASN A 15 -11.61 -6.53 0.51
C ASN A 15 -11.78 -7.58 1.59
N GLU A 16 -12.90 -8.31 1.50
CA GLU A 16 -13.18 -9.45 2.34
C GLU A 16 -12.05 -10.47 2.29
N GLU A 17 -11.70 -11.06 3.43
CA GLU A 17 -10.72 -12.15 3.52
C GLU A 17 -11.40 -13.46 3.09
N VAL A 18 -10.97 -14.02 1.97
CA VAL A 18 -11.54 -15.24 1.38
C VAL A 18 -10.48 -16.32 1.13
N SER A 19 -9.50 -16.42 1.97
CA SER A 19 -8.38 -17.38 1.85
C SER A 19 -7.87 -17.56 0.41
N TYR A 20 -6.75 -16.89 0.10
CA TYR A 20 -6.10 -16.96 -1.23
C TYR A 20 -6.94 -16.41 -2.39
N LEU A 21 -7.52 -15.21 -2.22
CA LEU A 21 -8.24 -14.49 -3.25
C LEU A 21 -7.41 -14.37 -4.55
N HIS A 22 -7.88 -14.98 -5.63
CA HIS A 22 -7.21 -14.98 -6.93
C HIS A 22 -8.18 -14.82 -8.12
N LYS A 23 -9.49 -14.85 -7.88
CA LYS A 23 -10.52 -14.66 -8.90
C LYS A 23 -11.21 -13.32 -8.68
N VAL A 24 -11.44 -12.60 -9.77
CA VAL A 24 -12.14 -11.31 -9.73
C VAL A 24 -13.58 -11.47 -9.25
N GLU A 25 -14.23 -12.59 -9.57
CA GLU A 25 -15.59 -12.90 -9.17
C GLU A 25 -15.79 -13.00 -7.66
N ASP A 26 -14.72 -13.34 -6.94
CA ASP A 26 -14.74 -13.51 -5.49
C ASP A 26 -14.34 -12.21 -4.75
N PHE A 27 -13.91 -11.17 -5.49
CA PHE A 27 -13.53 -9.91 -4.89
C PHE A 27 -14.75 -9.11 -4.42
N ARG A 28 -14.77 -8.72 -3.15
CA ARG A 28 -15.78 -7.84 -2.55
C ARG A 28 -15.09 -6.78 -1.69
N PHE A 29 -15.35 -5.52 -1.96
CA PHE A 29 -14.92 -4.46 -1.04
C PHE A 29 -15.59 -4.63 0.32
N LEU A 30 -14.85 -4.40 1.38
CA LEU A 30 -15.43 -4.30 2.72
C LEU A 30 -16.32 -3.05 2.82
N PRO A 31 -17.36 -3.09 3.68
CA PRO A 31 -18.26 -1.94 3.86
C PRO A 31 -17.47 -0.68 4.23
N GLY A 32 -17.81 0.43 3.57
CA GLY A 32 -17.24 1.76 3.84
C GLY A 32 -15.81 1.98 3.31
N VAL A 33 -15.14 0.96 2.75
CA VAL A 33 -13.74 1.10 2.29
C VAL A 33 -13.63 2.07 1.13
N VAL A 34 -14.49 1.95 0.12
CA VAL A 34 -14.45 2.84 -1.07
C VAL A 34 -14.68 4.29 -0.65
N GLU A 35 -15.67 4.55 0.21
CA GLU A 35 -15.94 5.87 0.78
C GLU A 35 -14.74 6.39 1.57
N GLY A 36 -14.19 5.58 2.49
CA GLY A 36 -13.06 5.98 3.31
C GLY A 36 -11.81 6.27 2.48
N MET A 37 -11.51 5.45 1.48
CA MET A 37 -10.40 5.70 0.54
C MET A 37 -10.62 7.00 -0.25
N LYS A 38 -11.85 7.28 -0.68
CA LYS A 38 -12.20 8.53 -1.35
C LYS A 38 -11.96 9.73 -0.45
N ARG A 39 -12.39 9.68 0.81
CA ARG A 39 -12.17 10.77 1.80
C ARG A 39 -10.68 11.00 2.07
N LEU A 40 -9.88 9.95 2.20
CA LEU A 40 -8.42 10.07 2.33
C LEU A 40 -7.79 10.69 1.08
N TYR A 41 -8.18 10.23 -0.10
CA TYR A 41 -7.69 10.74 -1.38
C TYR A 41 -8.00 12.23 -1.56
N ASP A 42 -9.25 12.62 -1.32
CA ASP A 42 -9.71 14.04 -1.39
C ASP A 42 -9.03 14.92 -0.33
N SER A 43 -8.62 14.34 0.81
CA SER A 43 -7.84 15.01 1.85
C SER A 43 -6.34 15.07 1.53
N GLY A 44 -5.95 14.68 0.32
CA GLY A 44 -4.59 14.82 -0.19
C GLY A 44 -3.64 13.72 0.28
N PHE A 45 -4.11 12.52 0.59
CA PHE A 45 -3.24 11.36 0.81
C PHE A 45 -2.95 10.61 -0.49
N SER A 46 -1.70 10.16 -0.66
CA SER A 46 -1.38 9.06 -1.57
C SER A 46 -1.85 7.75 -0.97
N LEU A 47 -2.46 6.88 -1.78
CA LEU A 47 -2.92 5.56 -1.36
C LEU A 47 -2.06 4.48 -2.01
N VAL A 48 -1.44 3.64 -1.21
CA VAL A 48 -0.50 2.58 -1.64
C VAL A 48 -0.92 1.26 -1.01
N VAL A 49 -1.04 0.21 -1.82
CA VAL A 49 -1.36 -1.14 -1.34
C VAL A 49 -0.09 -1.95 -1.16
N LEU A 50 0.08 -2.57 0.03
CA LEU A 50 1.20 -3.44 0.39
C LEU A 50 0.65 -4.77 0.92
N THR A 51 0.74 -5.86 0.14
CA THR A 51 0.08 -7.13 0.49
C THR A 51 0.99 -8.34 0.41
N ASN A 52 0.82 -9.29 1.33
CA ASN A 52 1.47 -10.60 1.30
C ASN A 52 0.62 -11.58 0.49
N GLN A 53 1.13 -12.05 -0.64
CA GLN A 53 0.43 -12.97 -1.56
C GLN A 53 1.09 -14.36 -1.58
N ALA A 54 1.15 -15.01 -0.42
CA ALA A 54 1.83 -16.29 -0.24
C ALA A 54 1.23 -17.44 -1.08
N GLY A 55 -0.02 -17.31 -1.53
CA GLY A 55 -0.67 -18.29 -2.39
C GLY A 55 0.06 -18.51 -3.72
N ILE A 56 0.72 -17.46 -4.24
CA ILE A 56 1.57 -17.56 -5.44
C ILE A 56 2.73 -18.53 -5.15
N GLY A 57 3.48 -18.27 -4.09
CA GLY A 57 4.61 -19.11 -3.72
C GLY A 57 4.23 -20.54 -3.35
N ARG A 58 3.02 -20.75 -2.86
CA ARG A 58 2.47 -22.10 -2.55
C ARG A 58 1.88 -22.80 -3.77
N GLY A 59 1.82 -22.13 -4.93
CA GLY A 59 1.31 -22.69 -6.17
C GLY A 59 -0.23 -22.79 -6.25
N TYR A 60 -0.96 -22.04 -5.42
CA TYR A 60 -2.43 -22.03 -5.44
C TYR A 60 -3.00 -21.20 -6.57
N TYR A 61 -2.28 -20.16 -6.99
CA TYR A 61 -2.59 -19.29 -8.12
C TYR A 61 -1.31 -18.61 -8.63
N THR A 62 -1.38 -18.01 -9.80
CA THR A 62 -0.23 -17.39 -10.47
C THR A 62 -0.12 -15.91 -10.14
N GLU A 63 1.05 -15.30 -10.41
CA GLU A 63 1.21 -13.84 -10.36
C GLU A 63 0.21 -13.13 -11.26
N LYS A 64 -0.07 -13.70 -12.45
CA LYS A 64 -1.07 -13.15 -13.37
C LYS A 64 -2.49 -13.11 -12.79
N ASP A 65 -2.86 -14.12 -11.99
CA ASP A 65 -4.16 -14.11 -11.31
C ASP A 65 -4.23 -13.00 -10.27
N ALA A 66 -3.17 -12.83 -9.46
CA ALA A 66 -3.06 -11.73 -8.53
C ALA A 66 -3.10 -10.35 -9.24
N GLU A 67 -2.41 -10.20 -10.35
CA GLU A 67 -2.41 -8.99 -11.18
C GLU A 67 -3.79 -8.68 -11.75
N ASN A 68 -4.56 -9.68 -12.14
CA ASN A 68 -5.94 -9.50 -12.60
C ASN A 68 -6.83 -8.94 -11.49
N VAL A 69 -6.73 -9.48 -10.27
CA VAL A 69 -7.46 -8.96 -9.10
C VAL A 69 -7.03 -7.53 -8.77
N HIS A 70 -5.74 -7.24 -8.80
CA HIS A 70 -5.21 -5.90 -8.53
C HIS A 70 -5.66 -4.88 -9.60
N ARG A 71 -5.70 -5.28 -10.86
CA ARG A 71 -6.22 -4.44 -11.94
C ARG A 71 -7.71 -4.14 -11.75
N PHE A 72 -8.53 -5.16 -11.47
CA PHE A 72 -9.95 -4.99 -11.18
C PHE A 72 -10.17 -4.01 -10.02
N MET A 73 -9.48 -4.21 -8.90
CA MET A 73 -9.55 -3.32 -7.74
C MET A 73 -9.21 -1.86 -8.10
N ARG A 74 -8.14 -1.65 -8.88
CA ARG A 74 -7.71 -0.33 -9.35
C ARG A 74 -8.76 0.33 -10.23
N GLU A 75 -9.30 -0.41 -11.19
CA GLU A 75 -10.34 0.09 -12.11
C GLU A 75 -11.65 0.41 -11.38
N ALA A 76 -12.04 -0.43 -10.41
CA ALA A 76 -13.22 -0.19 -9.60
C ALA A 76 -13.07 1.09 -8.75
N LEU A 77 -11.93 1.27 -8.08
CA LEU A 77 -11.64 2.48 -7.31
C LEU A 77 -11.53 3.73 -8.19
N ALA A 78 -10.97 3.62 -9.39
CA ALA A 78 -10.88 4.74 -10.34
C ALA A 78 -12.26 5.24 -10.79
N LYS A 79 -13.25 4.37 -10.93
CA LYS A 79 -14.65 4.74 -11.23
C LYS A 79 -15.28 5.58 -10.12
N GLU A 80 -14.84 5.40 -8.88
CA GLU A 80 -15.23 6.19 -7.71
C GLU A 80 -14.33 7.42 -7.48
N GLY A 81 -13.45 7.74 -8.44
CA GLY A 81 -12.55 8.90 -8.39
C GLY A 81 -11.34 8.71 -7.47
N VAL A 82 -10.98 7.47 -7.14
CA VAL A 82 -9.83 7.14 -6.30
C VAL A 82 -8.72 6.55 -7.15
N THR A 83 -7.54 7.18 -7.15
CA THR A 83 -6.35 6.67 -7.85
C THR A 83 -5.34 6.11 -6.86
N LEU A 84 -4.98 4.83 -7.03
CA LEU A 84 -3.91 4.20 -6.27
C LEU A 84 -2.53 4.63 -6.79
N SER A 85 -1.68 5.10 -5.89
CA SER A 85 -0.30 5.49 -6.21
C SER A 85 0.62 4.29 -6.46
N GLY A 86 0.27 3.10 -5.95
CA GLY A 86 1.00 1.86 -6.20
C GLY A 86 0.31 0.66 -5.58
N ILE A 87 0.61 -0.53 -6.11
CA ILE A 87 0.24 -1.82 -5.53
C ILE A 87 1.49 -2.68 -5.54
N TYR A 88 1.94 -3.13 -4.38
CA TYR A 88 3.13 -3.95 -4.19
C TYR A 88 2.76 -5.22 -3.44
N TYR A 89 3.30 -6.35 -3.87
CA TYR A 89 3.01 -7.61 -3.22
C TYR A 89 4.24 -8.49 -3.03
N CYS A 90 4.20 -9.35 -2.03
CA CYS A 90 5.22 -10.33 -1.76
C CYS A 90 4.67 -11.74 -2.02
N PRO A 91 5.18 -12.49 -3.03
CA PRO A 91 4.78 -13.86 -3.30
C PRO A 91 5.52 -14.89 -2.44
N HIS A 92 6.57 -14.48 -1.71
CA HIS A 92 7.45 -15.38 -1.00
C HIS A 92 6.85 -15.93 0.30
N HIS A 93 7.22 -17.17 0.64
CA HIS A 93 6.87 -17.79 1.91
C HIS A 93 7.93 -18.84 2.28
N PRO A 94 8.26 -19.06 3.59
CA PRO A 94 9.20 -20.09 4.00
C PRO A 94 8.83 -21.51 3.53
N GLU A 95 7.53 -21.78 3.42
CA GLU A 95 6.96 -23.07 2.97
C GLU A 95 6.57 -23.04 1.48
N ALA A 96 7.00 -22.05 0.71
CA ALA A 96 6.74 -21.99 -0.72
C ALA A 96 7.55 -23.02 -1.50
N ILE A 97 7.18 -23.20 -2.77
CA ILE A 97 7.99 -23.94 -3.74
C ILE A 97 9.03 -23.00 -4.39
N PRO A 98 10.19 -23.49 -4.82
CA PRO A 98 11.13 -22.68 -5.60
C PRO A 98 10.47 -22.10 -6.87
N PRO A 99 10.76 -20.85 -7.27
CA PRO A 99 11.78 -19.95 -6.71
C PRO A 99 11.32 -19.11 -5.51
N TYR A 100 10.09 -19.22 -5.04
CA TYR A 100 9.49 -18.36 -4.02
C TYR A 100 9.82 -18.75 -2.57
N LYS A 101 10.50 -19.89 -2.39
CA LYS A 101 10.96 -20.37 -1.07
C LYS A 101 12.21 -19.60 -0.63
N VAL A 102 12.04 -18.35 -0.24
CA VAL A 102 13.14 -17.48 0.20
C VAL A 102 12.74 -16.65 1.41
N ASP A 103 13.69 -16.35 2.27
CA ASP A 103 13.54 -15.31 3.31
C ASP A 103 13.80 -13.93 2.72
N CYS A 104 12.78 -13.35 2.11
CA CYS A 104 12.88 -12.07 1.43
C CYS A 104 12.71 -10.88 2.41
N PRO A 105 13.24 -9.68 2.07
CA PRO A 105 13.00 -8.47 2.84
C PRO A 105 11.61 -7.87 2.62
N CYS A 106 10.85 -8.31 1.59
CA CYS A 106 9.58 -7.71 1.20
C CYS A 106 8.37 -8.23 1.99
N ARG A 107 8.44 -9.46 2.54
CA ARG A 107 7.31 -10.04 3.27
C ARG A 107 7.11 -9.35 4.61
N LYS A 108 5.93 -8.76 4.84
CA LYS A 108 5.52 -8.24 6.15
C LYS A 108 5.61 -9.36 7.21
N PRO A 109 6.18 -9.13 8.41
CA PRO A 109 6.39 -7.82 9.04
C PRO A 109 7.67 -7.06 8.64
N LYS A 110 8.44 -7.52 7.66
CA LYS A 110 9.59 -6.76 7.14
C LYS A 110 9.11 -5.58 6.29
N ALA A 111 9.87 -4.48 6.29
CA ALA A 111 9.48 -3.22 5.67
C ALA A 111 9.88 -3.06 4.18
N GLY A 112 10.33 -4.13 3.51
CA GLY A 112 10.87 -4.03 2.15
C GLY A 112 9.90 -3.48 1.10
N LEU A 113 8.59 -3.79 1.19
CA LEU A 113 7.58 -3.23 0.29
C LEU A 113 7.40 -1.72 0.48
N PHE A 114 7.54 -1.21 1.71
CA PHE A 114 7.48 0.23 1.98
C PHE A 114 8.64 0.97 1.32
N TYR A 115 9.87 0.44 1.43
CA TYR A 115 11.05 1.05 0.79
C TYR A 115 10.91 1.06 -0.73
N GLN A 116 10.34 0.01 -1.32
CA GLN A 116 10.06 -0.03 -2.75
C GLN A 116 9.03 1.04 -3.14
N ALA A 117 7.95 1.16 -2.39
CA ALA A 117 6.95 2.18 -2.62
C ALA A 117 7.50 3.61 -2.46
N GLU A 118 8.32 3.86 -1.41
CA GLU A 118 9.02 5.13 -1.21
C GLU A 118 9.87 5.50 -2.42
N TRP A 119 10.67 4.55 -2.93
CA TRP A 119 11.51 4.75 -4.09
C TRP A 119 10.72 5.17 -5.33
N ASP A 120 9.65 4.43 -5.65
CA ASP A 120 8.81 4.73 -6.81
C ASP A 120 8.09 6.08 -6.67
N LEU A 121 7.65 6.43 -5.47
CA LEU A 121 7.05 7.75 -5.20
C LEU A 121 8.06 8.87 -5.40
N LEU A 122 9.30 8.71 -4.94
CA LEU A 122 10.38 9.68 -5.14
C LEU A 122 10.72 9.87 -6.62
N LEU A 123 10.84 8.78 -7.38
CA LEU A 123 11.10 8.84 -8.82
C LEU A 123 10.00 9.60 -9.57
N ARG A 124 8.73 9.36 -9.22
CA ARG A 124 7.60 10.08 -9.82
C ARG A 124 7.60 11.56 -9.48
N GLU A 125 7.90 11.91 -8.23
CA GLU A 125 7.99 13.31 -7.82
C GLU A 125 9.16 14.04 -8.52
N LYS A 126 10.29 13.36 -8.72
CA LYS A 126 11.41 13.88 -9.49
C LYS A 126 11.02 14.12 -10.94
N ALA A 127 10.38 13.15 -11.59
CA ALA A 127 9.92 13.25 -12.97
C ALA A 127 8.93 14.41 -13.19
N LYS A 128 8.01 14.63 -12.23
CA LYS A 128 7.06 15.78 -12.27
C LYS A 128 7.79 17.13 -12.24
N ARG A 129 8.86 17.26 -11.46
CA ARG A 129 9.64 18.52 -11.34
C ARG A 129 10.49 18.80 -12.58
N GLU A 130 10.98 17.77 -13.25
CA GLU A 130 11.83 17.88 -14.45
C GLU A 130 11.00 18.11 -15.73
N THR A 131 9.68 17.94 -15.68
CA THR A 131 8.78 18.16 -16.82
C THR A 131 8.28 19.62 -16.82
N PRO A 132 8.61 20.46 -17.84
CA PRO A 132 8.15 21.84 -17.90
C PRO A 132 6.62 21.93 -17.89
N PRO A 133 6.03 22.96 -17.23
CA PRO A 133 4.60 23.19 -17.27
C PRO A 133 4.15 23.42 -18.74
N GLY A 134 3.16 22.66 -19.20
CA GLY A 134 2.61 22.70 -20.55
C GLY A 134 2.88 21.46 -21.42
N LYS A 135 3.85 20.60 -21.09
CA LYS A 135 4.10 19.32 -21.79
C LYS A 135 3.58 18.08 -21.06
N SER A 136 3.09 18.25 -19.85
CA SER A 136 2.65 17.14 -18.99
C SER A 136 1.34 16.50 -19.45
N VAL A 137 0.40 17.30 -19.99
CA VAL A 137 -0.92 16.81 -20.43
C VAL A 137 -0.78 16.00 -21.73
N GLU A 138 -0.03 16.50 -22.74
CA GLU A 138 0.17 15.78 -24.00
C GLU A 138 0.95 14.49 -23.83
N ARG A 139 1.90 14.43 -22.89
CA ARG A 139 2.71 13.23 -22.65
C ARG A 139 1.94 12.17 -21.86
N ALA A 140 1.13 12.57 -20.87
CA ALA A 140 0.22 11.68 -20.15
C ALA A 140 -0.84 11.12 -21.12
N GLU A 141 -1.50 11.97 -21.91
CA GLU A 141 -2.47 11.57 -22.92
C GLU A 141 -1.82 10.75 -24.07
N ARG A 142 -0.56 11.01 -24.41
CA ARG A 142 0.16 10.25 -25.43
C ARG A 142 0.62 8.88 -24.92
N VAL A 143 0.90 8.76 -23.62
CA VAL A 143 1.15 7.47 -22.95
C VAL A 143 -0.17 6.70 -22.84
N GLU A 144 -1.27 7.36 -22.47
CA GLU A 144 -2.60 6.75 -22.43
C GLU A 144 -3.08 6.34 -23.84
N ARG A 145 -2.95 7.19 -24.85
CA ARG A 145 -3.35 6.87 -26.26
C ARG A 145 -2.47 5.78 -26.90
N ARG A 146 -1.20 5.64 -26.52
CA ARG A 146 -0.36 4.51 -26.97
C ARG A 146 -0.76 3.21 -26.27
N ASN A 147 -1.31 3.29 -25.08
CA ASN A 147 -1.78 2.14 -24.32
C ASN A 147 -3.16 1.63 -24.78
N THR A 148 -3.98 2.46 -25.43
CA THR A 148 -5.31 2.07 -25.94
C THR A 148 -5.27 1.41 -27.31
N SER A 149 -4.19 1.53 -28.09
CA SER A 149 -4.06 0.91 -29.42
C SER A 149 -3.39 -0.46 -29.42
N ASP A 150 -2.82 -0.89 -28.31
CA ASP A 150 -2.24 -2.23 -28.14
C ASP A 150 -2.88 -2.88 -26.91
N GLN A 151 -3.92 -3.68 -27.15
CA GLN A 151 -4.62 -4.46 -26.11
C GLN A 151 -3.70 -5.47 -25.38
N SER A 152 -2.44 -5.60 -25.77
CA SER A 152 -1.43 -6.45 -25.15
C SER A 152 -0.50 -5.70 -24.16
N ARG A 153 -0.58 -4.35 -24.06
CA ARG A 153 0.29 -3.53 -23.23
C ARG A 153 -0.44 -2.42 -22.50
N VAL A 154 -1.39 -2.78 -21.66
CA VAL A 154 -1.78 -1.91 -20.54
C VAL A 154 -0.61 -1.95 -19.54
N GLN A 155 0.38 -1.08 -19.76
CA GLN A 155 1.35 -0.73 -18.73
C GLN A 155 0.64 0.19 -17.71
N SER A 156 -0.27 -0.40 -16.92
CA SER A 156 -0.51 0.04 -15.56
C SER A 156 0.85 0.23 -14.90
N ALA A 157 1.00 1.21 -13.99
CA ALA A 157 2.18 1.27 -13.13
C ALA A 157 2.47 -0.16 -12.66
N PRO A 158 3.70 -0.66 -12.80
CA PRO A 158 3.97 -2.07 -12.75
C PRO A 158 3.39 -2.63 -11.46
N VAL A 159 2.55 -3.66 -11.58
CA VAL A 159 2.31 -4.60 -10.50
C VAL A 159 3.64 -5.33 -10.39
N GLN A 160 4.54 -4.80 -9.56
CA GLN A 160 5.89 -5.35 -9.51
C GLN A 160 5.87 -6.55 -8.58
N SER A 161 5.92 -7.74 -9.18
CA SER A 161 6.39 -8.92 -8.49
C SER A 161 7.73 -8.58 -7.84
N ALA A 162 7.84 -8.86 -6.54
CA ALA A 162 9.07 -8.98 -5.73
C ALA A 162 10.35 -8.27 -6.24
N TYR A 163 10.24 -7.06 -6.76
CA TYR A 163 11.38 -6.23 -7.08
C TYR A 163 11.99 -5.76 -5.75
N THR A 164 12.92 -6.52 -5.26
CA THR A 164 13.76 -6.07 -4.15
C THR A 164 14.67 -5.00 -4.73
N LEU A 165 14.58 -3.77 -4.18
CA LEU A 165 15.59 -2.74 -4.42
C LEU A 165 16.97 -3.39 -4.39
N SER A 166 17.78 -3.13 -5.41
CA SER A 166 19.18 -3.56 -5.40
C SER A 166 19.88 -2.98 -4.17
N ALA A 167 20.94 -3.63 -3.71
CA ALA A 167 21.73 -3.11 -2.59
C ALA A 167 22.19 -1.65 -2.83
N LYS A 168 22.43 -1.28 -4.09
CA LYS A 168 22.81 0.08 -4.51
C LYS A 168 21.65 1.08 -4.36
N GLU A 169 20.46 0.73 -4.79
CA GLU A 169 19.26 1.57 -4.66
C GLU A 169 18.89 1.76 -3.19
N ARG A 170 18.98 0.69 -2.40
CA ARG A 170 18.78 0.75 -0.95
C ARG A 170 19.79 1.67 -0.26
N ALA A 171 21.08 1.54 -0.60
CA ALA A 171 22.14 2.40 -0.06
C ALA A 171 21.97 3.89 -0.44
N ILE A 172 21.42 4.18 -1.63
CA ILE A 172 21.10 5.57 -2.03
C ILE A 172 19.95 6.11 -1.18
N LEU A 173 18.87 5.35 -1.00
CA LEU A 173 17.75 5.75 -0.12
C LEU A 173 18.21 5.96 1.32
N GLU A 174 19.05 5.08 1.82
CA GLU A 174 19.61 5.19 3.15
C GLU A 174 20.50 6.41 3.31
N LYS A 175 21.36 6.70 2.35
CA LYS A 175 22.34 7.78 2.42
C LYS A 175 21.75 9.17 2.16
N GLU A 176 20.82 9.29 1.20
CA GLU A 176 20.27 10.58 0.78
C GLU A 176 19.01 10.99 1.57
N ASN A 177 18.25 10.04 2.08
CA ASN A 177 16.91 10.29 2.64
C ASN A 177 16.74 10.03 4.14
N GLN A 178 17.51 9.13 4.78
CA GLN A 178 17.18 8.71 6.16
C GLN A 178 17.25 9.85 7.21
N SER A 179 18.04 10.87 6.97
CA SER A 179 18.19 12.03 7.86
C SER A 179 17.49 13.29 7.37
N ALA A 180 16.90 13.29 6.17
CA ALA A 180 16.25 14.46 5.61
C ALA A 180 15.02 14.87 6.43
N PRO A 181 14.91 16.14 6.89
CA PRO A 181 13.75 16.63 7.63
C PRO A 181 12.42 16.34 6.91
N GLU A 182 12.42 16.43 5.58
CA GLU A 182 11.25 16.16 4.72
C GLU A 182 10.80 14.70 4.81
N ARG A 183 11.73 13.74 4.89
CA ARG A 183 11.38 12.32 5.06
C ARG A 183 10.79 12.07 6.45
N LYS A 184 11.37 12.66 7.49
CA LYS A 184 10.83 12.54 8.85
C LYS A 184 9.42 13.08 8.93
N LYS A 185 9.16 14.24 8.32
CA LYS A 185 7.84 14.84 8.24
C LYS A 185 6.87 13.93 7.47
N TRP A 186 7.27 13.42 6.30
CA TRP A 186 6.44 12.50 5.52
C TRP A 186 6.06 11.25 6.30
N LEU A 187 7.01 10.62 6.99
CA LEU A 187 6.75 9.44 7.83
C LEU A 187 5.78 9.75 8.97
N SER A 188 5.97 10.88 9.68
CA SER A 188 5.11 11.30 10.79
C SER A 188 3.68 11.69 10.37
N GLU A 189 3.44 11.89 9.09
CA GLU A 189 2.11 12.18 8.53
C GLU A 189 1.51 11.00 7.76
N SER A 190 2.21 9.85 7.76
CA SER A 190 1.83 8.66 7.00
C SER A 190 1.40 7.51 7.92
N TYR A 191 0.56 6.62 7.39
CA TYR A 191 -0.08 5.54 8.16
C TYR A 191 0.06 4.20 7.45
N MET A 192 0.06 3.11 8.22
CA MET A 192 -0.19 1.75 7.75
C MET A 192 -1.48 1.24 8.37
N ILE A 193 -2.43 0.81 7.55
CA ILE A 193 -3.70 0.23 7.97
C ILE A 193 -3.72 -1.23 7.52
N GLY A 194 -3.97 -2.15 8.44
CA GLY A 194 -4.08 -3.58 8.17
C GLY A 194 -4.93 -4.30 9.21
N ASP A 195 -5.32 -5.53 8.91
CA ASP A 195 -6.09 -6.41 9.80
C ASP A 195 -5.22 -7.40 10.59
N LYS A 196 -3.90 -7.37 10.35
CA LYS A 196 -2.96 -8.29 11.02
C LYS A 196 -1.87 -7.53 11.77
N LEU A 197 -1.40 -8.08 12.88
CA LEU A 197 -0.29 -7.50 13.65
C LEU A 197 0.96 -7.30 12.80
N LEU A 198 1.23 -8.21 11.85
CA LEU A 198 2.37 -8.10 10.96
C LEU A 198 2.35 -6.84 10.07
N ASP A 199 1.16 -6.28 9.78
CA ASP A 199 1.01 -5.03 9.05
C ASP A 199 1.45 -3.86 9.91
N CYS A 200 0.97 -3.85 11.16
CA CYS A 200 1.34 -2.85 12.15
C CYS A 200 2.84 -2.89 12.47
N GLU A 201 3.40 -4.08 12.65
CA GLU A 201 4.83 -4.28 12.90
C GLU A 201 5.68 -3.79 11.73
N ALA A 202 5.27 -4.07 10.48
CA ALA A 202 5.95 -3.60 9.28
C ALA A 202 5.88 -2.06 9.16
N GLY A 203 4.71 -1.46 9.42
CA GLY A 203 4.53 -0.01 9.43
C GLY A 203 5.38 0.68 10.48
N LEU A 204 5.40 0.13 11.70
CA LEU A 204 6.25 0.64 12.79
C LEU A 204 7.75 0.54 12.44
N ALA A 205 8.18 -0.61 11.88
CA ALA A 205 9.57 -0.81 11.46
C ALA A 205 9.99 0.14 10.34
N PHE A 206 9.08 0.55 9.48
CA PHE A 206 9.33 1.57 8.45
C PHE A 206 9.31 3.00 9.02
N GLY A 207 8.57 3.25 10.09
CA GLY A 207 8.48 4.53 10.79
C GLY A 207 7.19 5.32 10.53
N VAL A 208 6.12 4.67 10.06
CA VAL A 208 4.79 5.27 9.90
C VAL A 208 3.86 4.86 11.05
N HIS A 209 2.73 5.55 11.21
CA HIS A 209 1.75 5.25 12.24
C HIS A 209 0.95 3.98 11.92
N PRO A 210 1.06 2.90 12.70
CA PRO A 210 0.29 1.69 12.47
C PRO A 210 -1.13 1.81 13.01
N ILE A 211 -2.10 1.23 12.30
CA ILE A 211 -3.50 1.10 12.68
C ILE A 211 -3.95 -0.33 12.42
N LEU A 212 -4.45 -0.99 13.45
CA LEU A 212 -5.07 -2.32 13.36
C LEU A 212 -6.58 -2.15 13.16
N LEU A 213 -7.13 -2.76 12.10
CA LEU A 213 -8.58 -2.82 11.87
C LEU A 213 -9.19 -4.04 12.57
N GLY A 214 -10.46 -3.92 12.97
CA GLY A 214 -11.25 -5.03 13.49
C GLY A 214 -11.86 -5.93 12.42
N THR A 215 -11.66 -5.63 11.14
CA THR A 215 -12.08 -6.45 10.00
C THR A 215 -11.13 -7.63 9.79
N GLY A 216 -11.45 -8.54 8.89
CA GLY A 216 -10.61 -9.70 8.62
C GLY A 216 -10.25 -10.47 9.89
N TYR A 217 -8.97 -10.60 10.17
CA TYR A 217 -8.44 -11.25 11.38
C TYR A 217 -8.20 -10.28 12.55
N GLY A 218 -8.45 -8.98 12.38
CA GLY A 218 -7.94 -7.98 13.31
C GLY A 218 -8.50 -8.03 14.72
N ALA A 219 -9.76 -8.43 14.90
CA ALA A 219 -10.32 -8.63 16.25
C ALA A 219 -9.63 -9.79 16.98
N GLU A 220 -9.35 -10.91 16.27
CA GLU A 220 -8.64 -12.07 16.81
C GLU A 220 -7.16 -11.75 17.08
N GLU A 221 -6.52 -11.04 16.16
CA GLU A 221 -5.13 -10.57 16.28
C GLU A 221 -4.94 -9.67 17.50
N ARG A 222 -5.89 -8.73 17.73
CA ARG A 222 -5.89 -7.87 18.92
C ARG A 222 -5.98 -8.67 20.21
N GLU A 223 -6.91 -9.63 20.27
CA GLU A 223 -7.09 -10.45 21.48
C GLU A 223 -5.88 -11.36 21.71
N ARG A 224 -5.28 -11.89 20.63
CA ARG A 224 -4.04 -12.66 20.71
C ARG A 224 -2.90 -11.81 21.27
N ALA A 225 -2.70 -10.59 20.73
CA ALA A 225 -1.68 -9.67 21.22
C ALA A 225 -1.84 -9.37 22.70
N ARG A 226 -3.08 -9.14 23.16
CA ARG A 226 -3.40 -8.91 24.57
C ARG A 226 -3.02 -10.09 25.46
N LYS A 227 -3.32 -11.32 25.03
CA LYS A 227 -2.98 -12.54 25.77
C LYS A 227 -1.47 -12.80 25.83
N GLU A 228 -0.76 -12.46 24.75
CA GLU A 228 0.70 -12.62 24.64
C GLU A 228 1.50 -11.46 25.26
N GLY A 229 0.83 -10.46 25.82
CA GLY A 229 1.49 -9.28 26.41
C GLY A 229 2.25 -8.42 25.39
N LYS A 230 1.88 -8.47 24.12
CA LYS A 230 2.45 -7.64 23.05
C LYS A 230 1.98 -6.20 23.14
N PRO A 231 2.76 -5.23 22.64
CA PRO A 231 2.33 -3.83 22.56
C PRO A 231 1.01 -3.70 21.81
N ALA A 232 0.10 -2.87 22.34
CA ALA A 232 -1.15 -2.55 21.69
C ALA A 232 -0.93 -1.52 20.59
N PHE A 233 -1.54 -1.73 19.45
CA PHE A 233 -1.64 -0.74 18.37
C PHE A 233 -2.96 0.00 18.43
N PRO A 234 -3.05 1.25 17.91
CA PRO A 234 -4.33 1.92 17.67
C PRO A 234 -5.26 1.00 16.89
N TYR A 235 -6.48 0.82 17.42
CA TYR A 235 -7.45 -0.13 16.90
C TYR A 235 -8.76 0.55 16.58
N PHE A 236 -9.29 0.26 15.39
CA PHE A 236 -10.61 0.73 14.96
C PHE A 236 -11.43 -0.45 14.43
N PRO A 237 -12.71 -0.57 14.83
CA PRO A 237 -13.59 -1.65 14.39
C PRO A 237 -13.80 -1.72 12.88
N SER A 238 -13.78 -0.54 12.21
CA SER A 238 -14.04 -0.42 10.78
C SER A 238 -13.03 0.52 10.09
N PHE A 239 -12.99 0.43 8.76
CA PHE A 239 -12.15 1.31 7.95
C PHE A 239 -12.59 2.78 8.05
N LEU A 240 -13.90 3.06 8.06
CA LEU A 240 -14.40 4.44 8.19
C LEU A 240 -14.01 5.07 9.52
N GLU A 241 -14.10 4.33 10.63
CA GLU A 241 -13.66 4.83 11.93
C GLU A 241 -12.16 5.13 11.98
N ALA A 242 -11.33 4.30 11.33
CA ALA A 242 -9.91 4.57 11.19
C ALA A 242 -9.65 5.85 10.37
N VAL A 243 -10.39 6.04 9.28
CA VAL A 243 -10.31 7.26 8.46
C VAL A 243 -10.75 8.49 9.26
N ASP A 244 -11.82 8.40 10.05
CA ASP A 244 -12.25 9.47 10.93
C ASP A 244 -11.16 9.83 11.94
N GLY A 245 -10.54 8.85 12.58
CA GLY A 245 -9.42 9.04 13.49
C GLY A 245 -8.24 9.78 12.84
N ILE A 246 -7.87 9.39 11.62
CA ILE A 246 -6.79 10.05 10.85
C ILE A 246 -7.15 11.51 10.51
N LEU A 247 -8.38 11.76 10.07
CA LEU A 247 -8.78 13.09 9.60
C LEU A 247 -9.08 14.06 10.74
N ILE A 248 -9.66 13.58 11.86
CA ILE A 248 -9.94 14.37 13.05
C ILE A 248 -8.65 14.76 13.77
N GLY A 249 -7.71 13.84 13.95
CA GLY A 249 -6.41 14.12 14.54
C GLY A 249 -5.69 15.28 13.86
N LYS A 250 -5.74 15.35 12.53
CA LYS A 250 -5.17 16.47 11.74
C LYS A 250 -5.90 17.80 11.89
N ASN A 251 -7.22 17.77 12.14
CA ASN A 251 -7.97 19.01 12.38
C ASN A 251 -7.68 19.58 13.78
N ALA A 252 -7.30 18.75 14.75
CA ALA A 252 -6.89 19.21 16.07
C ALA A 252 -5.49 19.87 16.01
N GLU A 253 -4.54 19.32 15.25
CA GLU A 253 -3.21 19.92 15.06
C GLU A 253 -3.29 21.29 14.35
N ARG A 254 -4.14 21.43 13.33
CA ARG A 254 -4.32 22.72 12.62
C ARG A 254 -4.91 23.83 13.47
N ARG A 255 -5.72 23.47 14.49
CA ARG A 255 -6.32 24.45 15.43
C ARG A 255 -5.38 24.87 16.55
N SER A 256 -4.29 24.17 16.77
CA SER A 256 -3.26 24.54 17.75
C SER A 256 -2.20 25.48 17.17
N ASP A 257 -2.16 25.66 15.84
CA ASP A 257 -1.20 26.51 15.13
C ASP A 257 -1.82 27.86 14.70
N GLU A 258 -3.12 28.09 14.98
CA GLU A 258 -3.85 29.37 14.85
C GLU A 258 -3.96 30.07 16.22
#